data_5ccbd165e274807d9c922d49b693d4b8
#
_entry.id   5ccbd165e274807d9c922d49b693d4b8
#
_cell.length_a   1.000
_cell.length_b   1.000
_cell.length_c   1.000
_cell.angle_alpha   90.00
_cell.angle_beta   90.00
_cell.angle_gamma   90.00
#
_symmetry.space_group_name_H-M   'P 1'
#
loop_
_entity.id
_entity.type
_entity.pdbx_description
1 polymer ?
#
loop_
_entity_poly.entity_id
_entity_poly.type
_entity_poly.pdbx_seq_one_letter_code
_entity_poly.pdbx_strand_id
1 'polypeptide(L)'
;MRLDLFLKTSRLVKRRTVAQEMCGAGRVLVNGQEAKPAKEIGAGDALRLFFSTRTIDIEVLFVPASSKNIKVPPEEMYRVISDQKIPREDINLFDP
;
A
#
# COMPACT_ATOMS: atom_id res chain seq x y z
N MET A 1 12.54 0.22 2.86
CA MET A 1 11.51 -0.40 3.73
C MET A 1 10.75 -1.44 2.95
N ARG A 2 10.40 -2.55 3.56
CA ARG A 2 9.60 -3.58 2.92
C ARG A 2 8.21 -3.06 2.60
N LEU A 3 7.64 -3.56 1.50
CA LEU A 3 6.33 -3.14 1.04
C LEU A 3 5.24 -3.36 2.09
N ASP A 4 5.19 -4.56 2.71
CA ASP A 4 4.18 -4.86 3.72
C ASP A 4 4.28 -3.93 4.93
N LEU A 5 5.50 -3.62 5.35
CA LEU A 5 5.72 -2.72 6.47
C LEU A 5 5.35 -1.28 6.10
N PHE A 6 5.66 -0.85 4.89
CA PHE A 6 5.28 0.48 4.42
C PHE A 6 3.75 0.64 4.41
N LEU A 7 3.03 -0.35 3.92
CA LEU A 7 1.56 -0.29 3.86
C LEU A 7 0.95 -0.13 5.25
N LYS A 8 1.50 -0.85 6.24
CA LYS A 8 1.03 -0.74 7.61
C LYS A 8 1.45 0.60 8.24
N THR A 9 2.70 1.00 8.07
CA THR A 9 3.24 2.21 8.68
C THR A 9 2.57 3.47 8.14
N SER A 10 2.28 3.49 6.85
CA SER A 10 1.58 4.60 6.20
C SER A 10 0.08 4.59 6.50
N ARG A 11 -0.42 3.56 7.17
CA ARG A 11 -1.84 3.36 7.48
C ARG A 11 -2.73 3.18 6.25
N LEU A 12 -2.15 2.89 5.11
CA LEU A 12 -2.93 2.48 3.94
C LEU A 12 -3.62 1.16 4.20
N VAL A 13 -2.98 0.27 4.98
CA VAL A 13 -3.54 -0.99 5.43
C VAL A 13 -3.40 -1.05 6.94
N LYS A 14 -4.46 -1.45 7.64
CA LYS A 14 -4.48 -1.44 9.11
C LYS A 14 -3.55 -2.46 9.73
N ARG A 15 -3.41 -3.64 9.11
CA ARG A 15 -2.64 -4.74 9.67
C ARG A 15 -1.60 -5.22 8.68
N ARG A 16 -0.39 -5.52 9.16
CA ARG A 16 0.69 -6.03 8.33
C ARG A 16 0.33 -7.37 7.70
N THR A 17 -0.40 -8.24 8.44
CA THR A 17 -0.85 -9.52 7.90
C THR A 17 -1.76 -9.35 6.70
N VAL A 18 -2.66 -8.37 6.74
CA VAL A 18 -3.53 -8.06 5.61
C VAL A 18 -2.69 -7.55 4.43
N ALA A 19 -1.69 -6.71 4.70
CA ALA A 19 -0.79 -6.25 3.65
C ALA A 19 -0.07 -7.42 2.98
N GLN A 20 0.40 -8.39 3.76
CA GLN A 20 1.05 -9.58 3.23
C GLN A 20 0.10 -10.41 2.37
N GLU A 21 -1.14 -10.57 2.82
CA GLU A 21 -2.16 -11.30 2.06
C GLU A 21 -2.49 -10.61 0.74
N MET A 22 -2.61 -9.29 0.76
CA MET A 22 -2.86 -8.52 -0.46
C MET A 22 -1.73 -8.71 -1.47
N CYS A 23 -0.50 -8.61 -1.02
CA CYS A 23 0.66 -8.83 -1.90
C CYS A 23 0.65 -10.25 -2.48
N GLY A 24 0.39 -11.24 -1.64
CA GLY A 24 0.35 -12.64 -2.08
C GLY A 24 -0.78 -12.93 -3.05
N ALA A 25 -1.86 -12.16 -3.00
CA ALA A 25 -3.01 -12.32 -3.89
C ALA A 25 -2.90 -11.46 -5.17
N GLY A 26 -1.79 -10.77 -5.39
CA GLY A 26 -1.63 -9.89 -6.54
C GLY A 26 -2.42 -8.60 -6.44
N ARG A 27 -2.76 -8.17 -5.23
CA ARG A 27 -3.58 -6.97 -4.99
C ARG A 27 -2.75 -5.71 -4.78
N VAL A 28 -1.44 -5.80 -4.87
CA VAL A 28 -0.55 -4.65 -4.74
C VAL A 28 0.42 -4.66 -5.91
N LEU A 29 0.42 -3.58 -6.69
CA LEU A 29 1.37 -3.41 -7.78
C LEU A 29 2.39 -2.34 -7.40
N VAL A 30 3.66 -2.60 -7.68
CA VAL A 30 4.73 -1.61 -7.55
C VAL A 30 5.21 -1.29 -8.96
N ASN A 31 5.06 -0.03 -9.37
CA ASN A 31 5.43 0.42 -10.70
C ASN A 31 4.80 -0.45 -11.80
N GLY A 32 3.53 -0.85 -11.57
CA GLY A 32 2.75 -1.62 -12.53
C GLY A 32 2.94 -3.12 -12.50
N GLN A 33 3.75 -3.64 -11.56
CA GLN A 33 4.03 -5.08 -11.48
C GLN A 33 3.66 -5.62 -10.11
N GLU A 34 3.13 -6.85 -10.06
CA GLU A 34 2.87 -7.52 -8.80
C GLU A 34 4.16 -7.64 -8.00
N ALA A 35 4.05 -7.43 -6.69
CA ALA A 35 5.21 -7.44 -5.82
C ALA A 35 4.95 -8.31 -4.60
N LYS A 36 6.01 -8.91 -4.09
CA LYS A 36 5.96 -9.70 -2.85
C LYS A 36 6.01 -8.79 -1.64
N PRO A 37 5.54 -9.25 -0.47
CA PRO A 37 5.58 -8.42 0.75
C PRO A 37 6.97 -7.91 1.10
N ALA A 38 8.00 -8.66 0.79
CA ALA A 38 9.38 -8.30 1.10
C ALA A 38 10.03 -7.35 0.09
N LYS A 39 9.29 -6.93 -0.94
CA LYS A 39 9.82 -6.01 -1.96
C LYS A 39 10.26 -4.71 -1.30
N GLU A 40 11.49 -4.29 -1.56
CA GLU A 40 11.99 -3.00 -1.08
C GLU A 40 11.39 -1.88 -1.92
N ILE A 41 10.88 -0.86 -1.25
CA ILE A 41 10.35 0.33 -1.90
C ILE A 41 11.03 1.58 -1.38
N GLY A 42 10.96 2.65 -2.18
CA GLY A 42 11.54 3.93 -1.83
C GLY A 42 10.77 5.08 -2.43
N ALA A 43 11.18 6.30 -2.12
CA ALA A 43 10.54 7.49 -2.66
C ALA A 43 10.55 7.46 -4.18
N GLY A 44 9.43 7.83 -4.78
CA GLY A 44 9.25 7.81 -6.22
C GLY A 44 8.58 6.57 -6.77
N ASP A 45 8.46 5.50 -5.96
CA ASP A 45 7.75 4.30 -6.41
C ASP A 45 6.25 4.57 -6.46
N ALA A 46 5.59 4.01 -7.48
CA ALA A 46 4.13 4.09 -7.63
C ALA A 46 3.51 2.78 -7.18
N LEU A 47 2.53 2.88 -6.30
CA LEU A 47 1.82 1.71 -5.79
C LEU A 47 0.36 1.76 -6.23
N ARG A 48 -0.18 0.61 -6.62
CA ARG A 48 -1.61 0.44 -6.86
C ARG A 48 -2.15 -0.62 -5.91
N LEU A 49 -3.18 -0.25 -5.15
CA LEU A 49 -3.76 -1.11 -4.13
C LEU A 49 -5.21 -1.43 -4.52
N PHE A 50 -5.52 -2.72 -4.61
CA PHE A 50 -6.87 -3.18 -4.94
C PHE A 50 -7.58 -3.61 -3.67
N PHE A 51 -8.39 -2.71 -3.11
CA PHE A 51 -9.26 -3.03 -1.98
C PHE A 51 -10.59 -3.58 -2.46
N SER A 52 -11.40 -4.10 -1.53
CA SER A 52 -12.71 -4.67 -1.87
C SER A 52 -13.66 -3.65 -2.47
N THR A 53 -13.57 -2.39 -2.07
CA THR A 53 -14.52 -1.34 -2.47
C THR A 53 -13.91 -0.27 -3.35
N ARG A 54 -12.57 -0.27 -3.54
CA ARG A 54 -11.92 0.77 -4.33
C ARG A 54 -10.51 0.37 -4.74
N THR A 55 -10.01 1.05 -5.74
CA THR A 55 -8.61 0.96 -6.17
C THR A 55 -7.94 2.30 -5.92
N ILE A 56 -6.80 2.27 -5.25
CA ILE A 56 -6.07 3.49 -4.91
C ILE A 56 -4.69 3.43 -5.54
N ASP A 57 -4.34 4.49 -6.27
CA ASP A 57 -2.98 4.69 -6.80
C ASP A 57 -2.32 5.77 -5.97
N ILE A 58 -1.12 5.49 -5.49
CA ILE A 58 -0.33 6.44 -4.72
C ILE A 58 1.09 6.53 -5.24
N GLU A 59 1.75 7.63 -4.90
CA GLU A 59 3.19 7.80 -5.08
C GLU A 59 3.84 7.83 -3.71
N VAL A 60 4.92 7.06 -3.53
CA VAL A 60 5.70 7.07 -2.30
C VAL A 60 6.52 8.35 -2.26
N LEU A 61 6.34 9.15 -1.21
CA LEU A 61 7.06 10.42 -1.03
C LEU A 61 8.22 10.28 -0.07
N PHE A 62 8.05 9.48 0.99
CA PHE A 62 9.05 9.34 2.03
C PHE A 62 8.98 7.95 2.64
N VAL A 63 10.15 7.34 2.83
CA VAL A 63 10.26 6.05 3.49
C VAL A 63 11.21 6.23 4.68
N PRO A 64 10.71 6.05 5.93
CA PRO A 64 11.58 6.19 7.10
C PRO A 64 12.64 5.10 7.11
N ALA A 65 13.82 5.43 7.63
CA ALA A 65 14.93 4.47 7.71
C ALA A 65 14.60 3.34 8.69
N SER A 66 13.76 3.60 9.69
CA SER A 66 13.35 2.61 10.67
C SER A 66 11.90 2.85 11.05
N SER A 67 11.16 1.75 11.27
CA SER A 67 9.78 1.83 11.73
C SER A 67 9.66 2.23 13.21
N LYS A 68 10.76 2.28 13.95
CA LYS A 68 10.71 2.49 15.39
C LYS A 68 10.58 3.95 15.82
N ASN A 69 11.12 4.90 15.10
CA ASN A 69 11.10 6.30 15.49
C ASN A 69 10.56 7.18 14.37
N ILE A 70 9.35 6.84 13.92
CA ILE A 70 8.72 7.57 12.83
C ILE A 70 8.14 8.87 13.38
N LYS A 71 8.69 9.99 12.93
CA LYS A 71 8.24 11.32 13.31
C LYS A 71 7.40 11.97 12.22
N VAL A 72 7.34 11.36 11.05
CA VAL A 72 6.59 11.88 9.92
C VAL A 72 5.16 11.36 9.98
N PRO A 73 4.13 12.22 9.86
CA PRO A 73 2.76 11.75 9.79
C PRO A 73 2.56 10.78 8.63
N PRO A 74 1.72 9.75 8.80
CA PRO A 74 1.51 8.77 7.72
C PRO A 74 1.11 9.39 6.39
N GLU A 75 0.29 10.45 6.41
CA GLU A 75 -0.16 11.11 5.20
C GLU A 75 0.95 11.84 4.43
N GLU A 76 2.11 12.06 5.05
CA GLU A 76 3.27 12.64 4.38
C GLU A 76 4.18 11.59 3.73
N MET A 77 3.89 10.31 3.97
CA MET A 77 4.67 9.22 3.39
C MET A 77 4.27 8.93 1.95
N TYR A 78 3.08 9.36 1.54
CA TYR A 78 2.57 9.08 0.20
C TYR A 78 1.65 10.21 -0.27
N ARG A 79 1.42 10.23 -1.58
CA ARG A 79 0.47 11.14 -2.22
C ARG A 79 -0.52 10.29 -3.01
N VAL A 80 -1.82 10.53 -2.80
CA VAL A 80 -2.85 9.84 -3.57
C VAL A 80 -2.93 10.44 -4.97
N ILE A 81 -2.73 9.61 -5.98
CA ILE A 81 -2.82 10.00 -7.38
C ILE A 81 -4.23 9.76 -7.89
N SER A 82 -4.83 8.65 -7.51
CA SER A 82 -6.17 8.26 -7.96
C SER A 82 -6.81 7.39 -6.89
N ASP A 83 -8.12 7.60 -6.69
CA ASP A 83 -8.91 6.80 -5.74
C ASP A 83 -10.25 6.54 -6.43
N GLN A 84 -10.41 5.33 -6.96
CA GLN A 84 -11.58 4.94 -7.74
C GLN A 84 -12.38 3.89 -6.98
N LYS A 85 -13.66 4.16 -6.78
CA LYS A 85 -14.57 3.20 -6.16
C LYS A 85 -14.91 2.09 -7.14
N ILE A 86 -14.97 0.87 -6.63
CA ILE A 86 -15.34 -0.32 -7.39
C ILE A 86 -16.82 -0.61 -7.16
N PRO A 87 -17.58 -1.01 -8.20
CA PRO A 87 -18.98 -1.42 -8.00
C PRO A 87 -19.10 -2.55 -6.99
N ARG A 88 -20.22 -2.61 -6.27
CA ARG A 88 -20.40 -3.54 -5.15
C ARG A 88 -20.33 -5.00 -5.56
N GLU A 89 -20.73 -5.33 -6.78
CA GLU A 89 -20.65 -6.70 -7.28
C GLU A 89 -19.20 -7.20 -7.43
N ASP A 90 -18.23 -6.31 -7.36
CA ASP A 90 -16.83 -6.68 -7.46
C ASP A 90 -16.18 -6.83 -6.09
N ILE A 91 -16.95 -7.10 -5.05
CA ILE A 91 -16.47 -7.24 -3.70
C ILE A 91 -15.48 -8.39 -3.61
N ASN A 92 -14.36 -8.16 -2.92
CA ASN A 92 -13.40 -9.20 -2.61
C ASN A 92 -13.11 -9.21 -1.10
N LEU A 93 -12.14 -10.01 -0.68
CA LEU A 93 -11.91 -10.30 0.73
C LEU A 93 -11.02 -9.29 1.45
N PHE A 94 -10.43 -8.34 0.76
CA PHE A 94 -9.45 -7.44 1.37
C PHE A 94 -10.05 -6.07 1.62
N ASP A 95 -10.39 -5.79 2.88
CA ASP A 95 -10.81 -4.48 3.34
C ASP A 95 -9.72 -3.86 4.19
N PRO A 96 -9.46 -2.55 4.02
CA PRO A 96 -8.46 -1.88 4.84
C PRO A 96 -8.86 -1.77 6.31
#